data_9583c7fffb8bc4ec951b40e0513c74d7
#
_entry.id   9583c7fffb8bc4ec951b40e0513c74d7
#
_cell.length_a   1.000
_cell.length_b   1.000
_cell.length_c   1.000
_cell.angle_alpha   90.00
_cell.angle_beta   90.00
_cell.angle_gamma   90.00
#
_symmetry.space_group_name_H-M   'P 1'
#
loop_
_entity.id
_entity.type
_entity.pdbx_description
1 polymer ?
#
loop_
_entity_poly.entity_id
_entity_poly.type
_entity_poly.pdbx_seq_one_letter_code
_entity_poly.pdbx_strand_id
1 'polypeptide(L)'
;KPDGRKVQSRNKKPNPVAYEYTDEEYRRLLVKKQTEMEKLLSGFAPVDPIVGMENPYYYRNKVCAEFRKLKNGTIISGRYQEGTHNVIETKGCKIEDQRADAIIQDITELFRSFKMMIYNEDSGYGLIRHVLIRTAHQTGQIMVIIVTASPVFPSKKNFANALLKLHPE
;
A
#
# COMPACT_ATOMS: atom_id res chain seq x y z
N LYS A 1 22.21 28.24 -26.82
CA LYS A 1 22.72 26.82 -26.70
C LYS A 1 22.11 26.23 -25.41
N PRO A 2 21.33 25.14 -25.46
CA PRO A 2 20.82 24.49 -24.22
C PRO A 2 21.91 23.65 -23.58
N ASP A 3 22.05 23.83 -22.28
CA ASP A 3 22.98 23.15 -21.39
C ASP A 3 22.62 21.67 -21.27
N GLY A 4 23.53 20.81 -21.77
CA GLY A 4 23.37 19.36 -21.81
C GLY A 4 23.66 18.68 -20.46
N ARG A 5 22.84 18.90 -19.43
CA ARG A 5 22.91 18.10 -18.19
C ARG A 5 22.38 16.69 -18.43
N LYS A 6 23.29 15.73 -18.57
CA LYS A 6 22.97 14.31 -18.53
C LYS A 6 22.29 13.99 -17.18
N VAL A 7 21.00 13.67 -17.22
CA VAL A 7 20.29 13.06 -16.10
C VAL A 7 20.91 11.69 -15.86
N GLN A 8 21.75 11.58 -14.84
CA GLN A 8 22.23 10.28 -14.37
C GLN A 8 21.02 9.44 -13.94
N SER A 9 20.87 8.27 -14.55
CA SER A 9 19.90 7.27 -14.14
C SER A 9 20.20 6.88 -12.70
N ARG A 10 19.41 7.41 -11.74
CA ARG A 10 19.45 6.93 -10.36
C ARG A 10 19.10 5.46 -10.37
N ASN A 11 20.03 4.62 -9.90
CA ASN A 11 19.84 3.20 -9.68
C ASN A 11 18.47 2.99 -9.01
N LYS A 12 17.56 2.34 -9.74
CA LYS A 12 16.26 1.94 -9.17
C LYS A 12 16.55 1.00 -8.01
N LYS A 13 16.33 1.46 -6.78
CA LYS A 13 16.28 0.55 -5.63
C LYS A 13 15.21 -0.49 -5.94
N PRO A 14 15.48 -1.79 -5.70
CA PRO A 14 14.49 -2.83 -5.90
C PRO A 14 13.24 -2.50 -5.07
N ASN A 15 12.07 -2.84 -5.62
CA ASN A 15 10.79 -2.62 -4.94
C ASN A 15 10.81 -3.34 -3.58
N PRO A 16 10.67 -2.65 -2.44
CA PRO A 16 10.77 -3.27 -1.12
C PRO A 16 9.64 -4.27 -0.81
N VAL A 17 8.67 -4.42 -1.70
CA VAL A 17 7.45 -5.21 -1.52
C VAL A 17 7.70 -6.73 -1.48
N ALA A 18 8.85 -7.21 -1.95
CA ALA A 18 9.12 -8.63 -2.13
C ALA A 18 10.23 -9.21 -1.25
N TYR A 19 10.78 -8.47 -0.30
CA TYR A 19 11.89 -8.98 0.52
C TYR A 19 11.36 -9.82 1.68
N GLU A 20 11.70 -11.11 1.68
CA GLU A 20 11.51 -12.00 2.82
C GLU A 20 12.84 -12.09 3.58
N TYR A 21 12.79 -11.80 4.88
CA TYR A 21 13.93 -12.04 5.76
C TYR A 21 13.98 -13.51 6.14
N THR A 22 15.16 -14.12 6.11
CA THR A 22 15.40 -15.34 6.88
C THR A 22 15.40 -15.01 8.37
N ASP A 23 15.16 -16.00 9.23
CA ASP A 23 15.21 -15.79 10.69
C ASP A 23 16.55 -15.18 11.14
N GLU A 24 17.64 -15.57 10.49
CA GLU A 24 18.98 -15.06 10.80
C GLU A 24 19.11 -13.58 10.38
N GLU A 25 18.64 -13.21 9.21
CA GLU A 25 18.65 -11.80 8.76
C GLU A 25 17.78 -10.94 9.65
N TYR A 26 16.62 -11.44 10.08
CA TYR A 26 15.77 -10.72 11.01
C TYR A 26 16.45 -10.51 12.37
N ARG A 27 17.09 -11.53 12.93
CA ARG A 27 17.87 -11.41 14.18
C ARG A 27 19.01 -10.39 14.04
N ARG A 28 19.76 -10.43 12.92
CA ARG A 28 20.82 -9.43 12.65
C ARG A 28 20.25 -8.02 12.55
N LEU A 29 19.05 -7.85 11.96
CA LEU A 29 18.37 -6.56 11.91
C LEU A 29 17.99 -6.05 13.30
N LEU A 30 17.51 -6.93 14.20
CA LEU A 30 17.20 -6.56 15.58
C LEU A 30 18.45 -6.12 16.33
N VAL A 31 19.56 -6.86 16.24
CA VAL A 31 20.85 -6.48 16.84
C VAL A 31 21.32 -5.12 16.33
N LYS A 32 21.25 -4.89 15.02
CA LYS A 32 21.62 -3.62 14.42
C LYS A 32 20.78 -2.47 14.99
N LYS A 33 19.45 -2.63 15.06
CA LYS A 33 18.54 -1.61 15.61
C LYS A 33 18.82 -1.34 17.09
N GLN A 34 19.08 -2.38 17.88
CA GLN A 34 19.45 -2.26 19.29
C GLN A 34 20.71 -1.38 19.45
N THR A 35 21.78 -1.75 18.72
CA THR A 35 23.04 -1.02 18.78
C THR A 35 22.91 0.44 18.34
N GLU A 36 22.10 0.72 17.30
CA GLU A 36 21.84 2.08 16.85
C GLU A 36 21.13 2.91 17.92
N MET A 37 20.14 2.34 18.61
CA MET A 37 19.41 3.02 19.68
C MET A 37 20.26 3.22 20.92
N GLU A 38 21.04 2.23 21.34
CA GLU A 38 21.99 2.34 22.44
C GLU A 38 23.00 3.46 22.19
N LYS A 39 23.55 3.52 20.98
CA LYS A 39 24.48 4.59 20.59
C LYS A 39 23.80 5.97 20.60
N LEU A 40 22.57 6.07 20.09
CA LEU A 40 21.82 7.32 20.02
C LEU A 40 21.49 7.86 21.41
N LEU A 41 21.13 6.98 22.34
CA LEU A 41 20.65 7.34 23.68
C LEU A 41 21.72 7.22 24.76
N SER A 42 22.97 6.87 24.44
CA SER A 42 24.07 6.62 25.39
C SER A 42 24.34 7.77 26.38
N GLY A 43 24.03 9.01 25.99
CA GLY A 43 24.19 10.19 26.85
C GLY A 43 22.97 10.55 27.71
N PHE A 44 21.88 9.80 27.60
CA PHE A 44 20.59 10.12 28.21
C PHE A 44 20.12 9.04 29.20
N ALA A 45 20.01 7.77 28.73
CA ALA A 45 19.53 6.67 29.56
C ALA A 45 19.95 5.31 28.95
N PRO A 46 19.96 4.23 29.76
CA PRO A 46 20.10 2.87 29.25
C PRO A 46 18.89 2.51 28.37
N VAL A 47 19.12 1.68 27.36
CA VAL A 47 18.10 1.20 26.44
C VAL A 47 17.77 -0.26 26.79
N ASP A 48 16.49 -0.53 27.02
CA ASP A 48 16.02 -1.89 27.23
C ASP A 48 16.22 -2.77 26.00
N PRO A 49 16.31 -4.10 26.15
CA PRO A 49 16.42 -5.01 25.02
C PRO A 49 15.26 -4.84 24.04
N ILE A 50 15.57 -4.84 22.74
CA ILE A 50 14.58 -4.74 21.69
C ILE A 50 13.62 -5.93 21.71
N VAL A 51 12.32 -5.65 21.65
CA VAL A 51 11.29 -6.67 21.49
C VAL A 51 11.04 -6.89 20.01
N GLY A 52 11.40 -8.07 19.51
CA GLY A 52 11.13 -8.49 18.13
C GLY A 52 9.73 -9.06 17.98
N MET A 53 9.24 -9.11 16.74
CA MET A 53 7.99 -9.81 16.39
C MET A 53 8.29 -11.30 16.19
N GLU A 54 7.39 -12.18 16.64
CA GLU A 54 7.46 -13.61 16.32
C GLU A 54 7.30 -13.87 14.83
N ASN A 55 6.35 -13.16 14.20
CA ASN A 55 6.15 -13.18 12.76
C ASN A 55 6.20 -11.73 12.23
N PRO A 56 7.29 -11.30 11.54
CA PRO A 56 7.44 -9.94 11.03
C PRO A 56 6.69 -9.68 9.71
N TYR A 57 5.72 -10.53 9.36
CA TYR A 57 4.93 -10.42 8.15
C TYR A 57 3.46 -10.16 8.42
N TYR A 58 2.77 -9.57 7.45
CA TYR A 58 1.31 -9.37 7.40
C TYR A 58 0.71 -8.62 8.60
N TYR A 59 1.55 -7.86 9.34
CA TYR A 59 1.14 -7.15 10.55
C TYR A 59 0.48 -5.80 10.30
N ARG A 60 0.61 -5.25 9.07
CA ARG A 60 0.06 -3.94 8.73
C ARG A 60 -1.44 -4.05 8.49
N ASN A 61 -2.21 -3.53 9.44
CA ASN A 61 -3.67 -3.57 9.45
C ASN A 61 -4.34 -2.34 8.83
N LYS A 62 -3.57 -1.34 8.39
CA LYS A 62 -4.05 -0.18 7.65
C LYS A 62 -3.34 -0.12 6.31
N VAL A 63 -4.09 -0.32 5.24
CA VAL A 63 -3.59 -0.35 3.87
C VAL A 63 -4.28 0.74 3.06
N CYS A 64 -3.51 1.52 2.31
CA CYS A 64 -4.00 2.50 1.35
C CYS A 64 -3.53 2.10 -0.04
N ALA A 65 -4.46 1.98 -0.97
CA ALA A 65 -4.18 1.67 -2.37
C ALA A 65 -4.57 2.84 -3.27
N GLU A 66 -3.61 3.26 -4.06
CA GLU A 66 -3.78 4.20 -5.16
C GLU A 66 -4.08 3.43 -6.45
N PHE A 67 -4.77 4.06 -7.39
CA PHE A 67 -5.16 3.41 -8.64
C PHE A 67 -4.67 4.21 -9.83
N ARG A 68 -4.38 3.50 -10.91
CA ARG A 68 -4.05 4.11 -12.20
C ARG A 68 -4.66 3.31 -13.35
N LYS A 69 -5.27 4.01 -14.30
CA LYS A 69 -5.68 3.42 -15.56
C LYS A 69 -4.54 3.53 -16.56
N LEU A 70 -4.08 2.40 -17.07
CA LEU A 70 -3.05 2.31 -18.10
C LEU A 70 -3.62 2.64 -19.48
N LYS A 71 -2.74 2.90 -20.46
CA LYS A 71 -3.12 3.20 -21.86
C LYS A 71 -3.93 2.08 -22.52
N ASN A 72 -3.70 0.83 -22.14
CA ASN A 72 -4.43 -0.35 -22.60
C ASN A 72 -5.81 -0.54 -21.91
N GLY A 73 -6.20 0.38 -21.02
CA GLY A 73 -7.46 0.33 -20.29
C GLY A 73 -7.42 -0.46 -18.97
N THR A 74 -6.34 -1.17 -18.69
CA THR A 74 -6.16 -1.93 -17.42
C THR A 74 -6.06 -0.95 -16.24
N ILE A 75 -6.75 -1.28 -15.13
CA ILE A 75 -6.60 -0.58 -13.86
C ILE A 75 -5.61 -1.37 -13.02
N ILE A 76 -4.60 -0.69 -12.49
CA ILE A 76 -3.66 -1.23 -11.52
C ILE A 76 -3.85 -0.55 -10.17
N SER A 77 -3.57 -1.28 -9.09
CA SER A 77 -3.54 -0.77 -7.72
C SER A 77 -2.13 -0.85 -7.15
N GLY A 78 -1.80 0.07 -6.25
CA GLY A 78 -0.48 0.09 -5.64
C GLY A 78 -0.23 1.36 -4.86
N ARG A 79 0.99 1.85 -4.90
CA ARG A 79 1.42 3.07 -4.22
C ARG A 79 2.07 4.04 -5.18
N TYR A 80 1.98 5.32 -4.88
CA TYR A 80 2.77 6.32 -5.62
C TYR A 80 4.26 6.08 -5.46
N GLN A 81 4.97 6.17 -6.57
CA GLN A 81 6.41 6.32 -6.55
C GLN A 81 6.74 7.66 -5.88
N GLU A 82 7.72 7.65 -4.97
CA GLU A 82 8.12 8.83 -4.22
C GLU A 82 8.35 10.06 -5.12
N GLY A 83 7.71 11.19 -4.77
CA GLY A 83 7.80 12.44 -5.51
C GLY A 83 7.07 12.46 -6.86
N THR A 84 6.21 11.47 -7.14
CA THR A 84 5.45 11.40 -8.40
C THR A 84 4.01 10.90 -8.16
N HIS A 85 3.13 11.06 -9.17
CA HIS A 85 1.81 10.42 -9.22
C HIS A 85 1.81 9.09 -10.01
N ASN A 86 2.98 8.49 -10.23
CA ASN A 86 3.07 7.18 -10.88
C ASN A 86 2.77 6.07 -9.87
N VAL A 87 1.74 5.27 -10.14
CA VAL A 87 1.41 4.11 -9.32
C VAL A 87 2.33 2.96 -9.67
N ILE A 88 3.01 2.42 -8.65
CA ILE A 88 3.77 1.16 -8.72
C ILE A 88 2.86 0.08 -8.16
N GLU A 89 2.60 -0.96 -8.94
CA GLU A 89 1.78 -2.09 -8.53
C GLU A 89 2.39 -2.82 -7.32
N THR A 90 1.57 -3.11 -6.30
CA THR A 90 2.02 -3.70 -5.01
C THR A 90 1.21 -4.95 -4.65
N LYS A 91 1.10 -5.90 -5.56
CA LYS A 91 0.47 -7.20 -5.25
C LYS A 91 1.34 -8.04 -4.34
N GLY A 92 0.72 -8.71 -3.35
CA GLY A 92 1.41 -9.65 -2.46
C GLY A 92 2.42 -8.99 -1.53
N CYS A 93 2.11 -7.82 -1.00
CA CYS A 93 2.95 -7.13 -0.03
C CYS A 93 3.12 -7.95 1.24
N LYS A 94 4.36 -8.30 1.59
CA LYS A 94 4.66 -9.19 2.72
C LYS A 94 4.38 -8.60 4.10
N ILE A 95 4.17 -7.30 4.21
CA ILE A 95 3.85 -6.65 5.48
C ILE A 95 2.37 -6.27 5.61
N GLU A 96 1.60 -6.22 4.52
CA GLU A 96 0.19 -5.88 4.55
C GLU A 96 -0.68 -7.10 4.86
N ASP A 97 -1.78 -6.92 5.59
CA ASP A 97 -2.76 -7.97 5.85
C ASP A 97 -3.24 -8.56 4.51
N GLN A 98 -3.15 -9.88 4.36
CA GLN A 98 -3.50 -10.56 3.11
C GLN A 98 -4.96 -10.39 2.71
N ARG A 99 -5.88 -10.22 3.69
CA ARG A 99 -7.29 -9.93 3.43
C ARG A 99 -7.45 -8.56 2.77
N ALA A 100 -6.68 -7.56 3.23
CA ALA A 100 -6.70 -6.24 2.62
C ALA A 100 -6.20 -6.27 1.17
N ASP A 101 -5.14 -7.04 0.88
CA ASP A 101 -4.63 -7.21 -0.48
C ASP A 101 -5.67 -7.87 -1.40
N ALA A 102 -6.32 -8.94 -0.94
CA ALA A 102 -7.39 -9.61 -1.69
C ALA A 102 -8.55 -8.65 -2.00
N ILE A 103 -9.03 -7.90 -1.00
CA ILE A 103 -10.12 -6.92 -1.17
C ILE A 103 -9.73 -5.82 -2.17
N ILE A 104 -8.48 -5.33 -2.14
CA ILE A 104 -8.00 -4.32 -3.09
C ILE A 104 -8.01 -4.85 -4.52
N GLN A 105 -7.63 -6.11 -4.72
CA GLN A 105 -7.67 -6.74 -6.05
C GLN A 105 -9.11 -6.86 -6.57
N ASP A 106 -10.03 -7.34 -5.74
CA ASP A 106 -11.45 -7.46 -6.11
C ASP A 106 -12.10 -6.09 -6.35
N ILE A 107 -11.79 -5.08 -5.54
CA ILE A 107 -12.24 -3.69 -5.77
C ILE A 107 -11.70 -3.18 -7.11
N THR A 108 -10.45 -3.49 -7.47
CA THR A 108 -9.85 -3.10 -8.75
C THR A 108 -10.65 -3.68 -9.93
N GLU A 109 -11.05 -4.95 -9.84
CA GLU A 109 -11.89 -5.60 -10.84
C GLU A 109 -13.33 -5.03 -10.87
N LEU A 110 -13.89 -4.73 -9.70
CA LEU A 110 -15.18 -4.06 -9.59
C LEU A 110 -15.15 -2.66 -10.22
N PHE A 111 -14.09 -1.87 -10.01
CA PHE A 111 -13.96 -0.57 -10.68
C PHE A 111 -13.95 -0.71 -12.19
N ARG A 112 -13.34 -1.76 -12.72
CA ARG A 112 -13.35 -2.05 -14.15
C ARG A 112 -14.75 -2.44 -14.63
N SER A 113 -15.41 -3.37 -13.95
CA SER A 113 -16.74 -3.91 -14.35
C SER A 113 -17.84 -2.85 -14.27
N PHE A 114 -17.78 -1.96 -13.26
CA PHE A 114 -18.71 -0.84 -13.10
C PHE A 114 -18.29 0.39 -13.94
N LYS A 115 -17.22 0.30 -14.74
CA LYS A 115 -16.71 1.37 -15.60
C LYS A 115 -16.40 2.66 -14.82
N MET A 116 -15.89 2.52 -13.58
CA MET A 116 -15.53 3.64 -12.75
C MET A 116 -14.34 4.40 -13.33
N MET A 117 -14.41 5.72 -13.29
CA MET A 117 -13.30 6.56 -13.73
C MET A 117 -12.28 6.73 -12.61
N ILE A 118 -11.06 6.26 -12.84
CA ILE A 118 -9.94 6.48 -11.92
C ILE A 118 -9.51 7.94 -12.02
N TYR A 119 -9.36 8.59 -10.85
CA TYR A 119 -8.90 9.98 -10.77
C TYR A 119 -7.44 10.08 -11.20
N ASN A 120 -7.15 11.08 -11.99
CA ASN A 120 -5.80 11.41 -12.42
C ASN A 120 -5.40 12.74 -11.77
N GLU A 121 -4.43 12.71 -10.86
CA GLU A 121 -3.98 13.87 -10.10
C GLU A 121 -3.35 14.96 -10.99
N ASP A 122 -2.77 14.60 -12.14
CA ASP A 122 -2.15 15.54 -13.05
C ASP A 122 -3.19 16.32 -13.88
N SER A 123 -4.30 15.69 -14.27
CA SER A 123 -5.38 16.31 -15.04
C SER A 123 -6.53 16.84 -14.18
N GLY A 124 -6.62 16.42 -12.92
CA GLY A 124 -7.73 16.73 -12.03
C GLY A 124 -9.05 16.06 -12.43
N TYR A 125 -9.01 14.99 -13.25
CA TYR A 125 -10.20 14.35 -13.79
C TYR A 125 -10.36 12.89 -13.36
N GLY A 126 -11.58 12.49 -13.03
CA GLY A 126 -11.95 11.14 -12.58
C GLY A 126 -12.75 11.16 -11.30
N LEU A 127 -13.11 9.98 -10.81
CA LEU A 127 -13.92 9.80 -9.60
C LEU A 127 -13.14 9.15 -8.46
N ILE A 128 -12.57 7.97 -8.70
CA ILE A 128 -11.92 7.14 -7.67
C ILE A 128 -10.52 7.65 -7.42
N ARG A 129 -10.24 8.12 -6.19
CA ARG A 129 -8.91 8.58 -5.80
C ARG A 129 -8.09 7.47 -5.16
N HIS A 130 -8.54 6.93 -4.03
CA HIS A 130 -7.87 5.83 -3.35
C HIS A 130 -8.85 5.00 -2.51
N VAL A 131 -8.39 3.84 -2.07
CA VAL A 131 -9.10 2.97 -1.16
C VAL A 131 -8.26 2.79 0.10
N LEU A 132 -8.89 3.00 1.26
CA LEU A 132 -8.30 2.72 2.57
C LEU A 132 -9.00 1.51 3.17
N ILE A 133 -8.22 0.51 3.57
CA ILE A 133 -8.71 -0.67 4.28
C ILE A 133 -8.12 -0.70 5.68
N ARG A 134 -8.96 -1.03 6.65
CA ARG A 134 -8.55 -1.34 8.02
C ARG A 134 -9.06 -2.71 8.40
N THR A 135 -8.17 -3.58 8.85
CA THR A 135 -8.49 -4.90 9.37
C THR A 135 -8.34 -4.91 10.89
N ALA A 136 -9.34 -5.43 11.59
CA ALA A 136 -9.30 -5.56 13.03
C ALA A 136 -8.84 -6.97 13.39
N HIS A 137 -7.69 -7.10 14.04
CA HIS A 137 -7.11 -8.40 14.40
C HIS A 137 -7.98 -9.17 15.40
N GLN A 138 -8.49 -8.47 16.42
CA GLN A 138 -9.25 -9.10 17.50
C GLN A 138 -10.67 -9.52 17.08
N THR A 139 -11.36 -8.70 16.30
CA THR A 139 -12.76 -8.93 15.94
C THR A 139 -12.95 -9.56 14.57
N GLY A 140 -11.91 -9.61 13.76
CA GLY A 140 -11.96 -10.04 12.36
C GLY A 140 -12.64 -9.05 11.41
N GLN A 141 -13.25 -7.98 11.93
CA GLN A 141 -13.95 -6.98 11.12
C GLN A 141 -13.03 -6.24 10.16
N ILE A 142 -13.57 -5.88 9.01
CA ILE A 142 -12.86 -5.12 7.99
C ILE A 142 -13.66 -3.88 7.61
N MET A 143 -12.99 -2.74 7.59
CA MET A 143 -13.56 -1.48 7.14
C MET A 143 -12.93 -1.07 5.81
N VAL A 144 -13.76 -0.83 4.80
CA VAL A 144 -13.36 -0.35 3.48
C VAL A 144 -13.86 1.07 3.28
N ILE A 145 -12.97 1.99 2.95
CA ILE A 145 -13.27 3.39 2.66
C ILE A 145 -12.82 3.68 1.24
N ILE A 146 -13.76 4.01 0.37
CA ILE A 146 -13.47 4.45 -1.01
C ILE A 146 -13.53 5.97 -1.05
N VAL A 147 -12.41 6.61 -1.33
CA VAL A 147 -12.30 8.06 -1.44
C VAL A 147 -12.52 8.50 -2.87
N THR A 148 -13.43 9.46 -3.03
CA THR A 148 -13.88 9.94 -4.34
C THR A 148 -13.71 11.45 -4.47
N ALA A 149 -13.52 11.93 -5.70
CA ALA A 149 -13.44 13.35 -6.03
C ALA A 149 -14.83 14.04 -6.10
N SER A 150 -15.91 13.27 -6.00
CA SER A 150 -17.30 13.75 -6.05
C SER A 150 -18.14 13.02 -4.99
N PRO A 151 -19.15 13.67 -4.41
CA PRO A 151 -20.07 13.02 -3.46
C PRO A 151 -20.99 11.99 -4.13
N VAL A 152 -21.09 12.03 -5.46
CA VAL A 152 -21.93 11.09 -6.23
C VAL A 152 -21.13 9.86 -6.64
N PHE A 153 -21.49 8.70 -6.08
CA PHE A 153 -20.93 7.41 -6.47
C PHE A 153 -21.96 6.65 -7.32
N PRO A 154 -21.71 6.45 -8.64
CA PRO A 154 -22.63 5.75 -9.52
C PRO A 154 -22.87 4.31 -9.07
N SER A 155 -24.13 3.86 -9.11
CA SER A 155 -24.51 2.48 -8.73
C SER A 155 -24.06 2.04 -7.34
N LYS A 156 -23.96 2.96 -6.38
CA LYS A 156 -23.41 2.73 -5.02
C LYS A 156 -23.93 1.44 -4.35
N LYS A 157 -25.25 1.22 -4.37
CA LYS A 157 -25.85 0.01 -3.75
C LYS A 157 -25.39 -1.27 -4.44
N ASN A 158 -25.38 -1.27 -5.79
CA ASN A 158 -24.99 -2.46 -6.54
C ASN A 158 -23.50 -2.77 -6.36
N PHE A 159 -22.65 -1.73 -6.33
CA PHE A 159 -21.22 -1.87 -6.05
C PHE A 159 -20.99 -2.46 -4.65
N ALA A 160 -21.62 -1.88 -3.61
CA ALA A 160 -21.52 -2.38 -2.24
C ALA A 160 -21.97 -3.85 -2.14
N ASN A 161 -23.13 -4.18 -2.73
CA ASN A 161 -23.64 -5.56 -2.75
C ASN A 161 -22.70 -6.53 -3.48
N ALA A 162 -22.06 -6.10 -4.57
CA ALA A 162 -21.08 -6.92 -5.27
C ALA A 162 -19.84 -7.19 -4.41
N LEU A 163 -19.33 -6.17 -3.73
CA LEU A 163 -18.20 -6.32 -2.82
C LEU A 163 -18.54 -7.22 -1.62
N LEU A 164 -19.69 -7.02 -0.98
CA LEU A 164 -20.17 -7.86 0.14
C LEU A 164 -20.41 -9.33 -0.22
N LYS A 165 -20.71 -9.64 -1.49
CA LYS A 165 -20.79 -11.03 -1.95
C LYS A 165 -19.44 -11.71 -2.04
N LEU A 166 -18.39 -10.95 -2.33
CA LEU A 166 -17.01 -11.47 -2.40
C LEU A 166 -16.38 -11.58 -1.01
N HIS A 167 -16.75 -10.67 -0.10
CA HIS A 167 -16.23 -10.55 1.27
C HIS A 167 -17.39 -10.37 2.24
N PRO A 168 -18.03 -11.48 2.68
CA PRO A 168 -19.21 -11.43 3.55
C PRO A 168 -18.90 -11.12 5.02
N GLU A 169 -17.62 -11.16 5.45
CA GLU A 169 -17.13 -10.82 6.79
C GLU A 169 -17.14 -9.27 7.11
#